data_21fd1b70e7d70c11961a29c82288b0fe
#
_entry.id   21fd1b70e7d70c11961a29c82288b0fe
#
_cell.length_a   1.000
_cell.length_b   1.000
_cell.length_c   1.000
_cell.angle_alpha   90.00
_cell.angle_beta   90.00
_cell.angle_gamma   90.00
#
_symmetry.space_group_name_H-M   'P 1'
#
loop_
_entity.id
_entity.type
_entity.pdbx_description
1 polymer ?
#
loop_
_entity_poly.entity_id
_entity_poly.type
_entity_poly.pdbx_seq_one_letter_code
_entity_poly.pdbx_strand_id
1 'polypeptide(L)'
;MRVLVDTCVWSKVLRAEHPDVELSKLLKDLIADNRVVLTGPILQEILSGIKNKKDFQVLAERLSAFDELVITKEICIKAAEYFNICKMCGVNGGHVDFLICAIISHYNCALLTVDSDFKLFQKHLPIKLLGV
;
A
#
# COMPACT_ATOMS: atom_id res chain seq x y z
N MET A 1 8.04 -11.26 -7.74
CA MET A 1 6.96 -10.26 -7.87
C MET A 1 7.16 -9.15 -6.86
N ARG A 2 7.05 -7.90 -7.31
CA ARG A 2 7.14 -6.74 -6.43
C ARG A 2 5.89 -6.63 -5.56
N VAL A 3 6.05 -6.06 -4.38
CA VAL A 3 4.99 -5.95 -3.37
C VAL A 3 4.85 -4.50 -2.94
N LEU A 4 3.65 -3.96 -3.10
CA LEU A 4 3.29 -2.68 -2.51
C LEU A 4 2.81 -2.95 -1.09
N VAL A 5 3.42 -2.29 -0.12
CA VAL A 5 3.09 -2.47 1.30
C VAL A 5 2.18 -1.33 1.73
N ASP A 6 0.98 -1.69 2.18
CA ASP A 6 -0.03 -0.71 2.60
C ASP A 6 0.38 0.01 3.90
N THR A 7 -0.13 1.21 4.07
CA THR A 7 0.16 2.05 5.25
C THR A 7 -0.12 1.33 6.57
N CYS A 8 -1.20 0.57 6.64
CA CYS A 8 -1.56 -0.16 7.86
C CYS A 8 -0.48 -1.16 8.29
N VAL A 9 0.23 -1.77 7.35
CA VAL A 9 1.35 -2.67 7.64
C VAL A 9 2.54 -1.87 8.18
N TRP A 10 2.91 -0.79 7.49
CA TRP A 10 3.99 0.09 7.95
C TRP A 10 3.72 0.61 9.36
N SER A 11 2.49 1.02 9.63
CA SER A 11 2.10 1.54 10.95
C SER A 11 2.25 0.48 12.05
N LYS A 12 1.87 -0.76 11.78
CA LYS A 12 2.01 -1.86 12.74
C LYS A 12 3.47 -2.21 13.03
N VAL A 13 4.35 -2.01 12.05
CA VAL A 13 5.77 -2.33 12.19
C VAL A 13 6.55 -1.15 12.78
N LEU A 14 6.27 0.07 12.33
CA LEU A 14 7.07 1.25 12.69
C LEU A 14 6.58 2.01 13.92
N ARG A 15 5.25 2.06 14.14
CA ARG A 15 4.63 2.93 15.15
C ARG A 15 4.04 2.19 16.34
N ALA A 16 3.81 0.91 16.21
CA ALA A 16 3.17 0.14 17.27
C ALA A 16 4.10 0.03 18.48
N GLU A 17 3.52 0.23 19.67
CA GLU A 17 4.24 0.03 20.93
C GLU A 17 4.68 -1.42 21.08
N HIS A 18 3.84 -2.34 20.58
CA HIS A 18 4.14 -3.76 20.50
C HIS A 18 4.03 -4.19 19.03
N PRO A 19 5.13 -4.09 18.24
CA PRO A 19 5.08 -4.46 16.83
C PRO A 19 4.70 -5.92 16.63
N ASP A 20 3.93 -6.17 15.57
CA ASP A 20 3.59 -7.52 15.15
C ASP A 20 4.87 -8.22 14.66
N VAL A 21 5.30 -9.25 15.37
CA VAL A 21 6.58 -9.94 15.12
C VAL A 21 6.56 -10.66 13.77
N GLU A 22 5.48 -11.35 13.45
CA GLU A 22 5.36 -12.08 12.19
C GLU A 22 5.33 -11.14 11.00
N LEU A 23 4.57 -10.05 11.11
CA LEU A 23 4.46 -9.04 10.07
C LEU A 23 5.79 -8.31 9.88
N SER A 24 6.49 -8.00 10.96
CA SER A 24 7.83 -7.39 10.91
C SER A 24 8.83 -8.29 10.21
N LYS A 25 8.79 -9.57 10.48
CA LYS A 25 9.67 -10.55 9.84
C LYS A 25 9.39 -10.65 8.34
N LEU A 26 8.11 -10.75 7.98
CA LEU A 26 7.70 -10.81 6.59
C LEU A 26 8.18 -9.56 5.82
N LEU A 27 7.98 -8.38 6.41
CA LEU A 27 8.40 -7.14 5.79
C LEU A 27 9.93 -7.08 5.62
N LYS A 28 10.68 -7.49 6.63
CA LYS A 28 12.15 -7.55 6.55
C LYS A 28 12.61 -8.49 5.45
N ASP A 29 11.97 -9.64 5.33
CA ASP A 29 12.31 -10.62 4.28
C ASP A 29 12.03 -10.04 2.89
N LEU A 30 10.89 -9.35 2.71
CA LEU A 30 10.54 -8.69 1.44
C LEU A 30 11.55 -7.59 1.10
N ILE A 31 11.98 -6.81 2.08
CA ILE A 31 12.98 -5.75 1.89
C ILE A 31 14.32 -6.37 1.48
N ALA A 32 14.77 -7.40 2.19
CA ALA A 32 16.02 -8.10 1.89
C ALA A 32 16.01 -8.70 0.49
N ASP A 33 14.86 -9.13 0.02
CA ASP A 33 14.66 -9.71 -1.31
C ASP A 33 14.45 -8.64 -2.40
N ASN A 34 14.53 -7.38 -2.05
CA ASN A 34 14.38 -6.22 -2.93
C ASN A 34 13.02 -6.20 -3.67
N ARG A 35 11.97 -6.62 -2.98
CA ARG A 35 10.62 -6.73 -3.58
C ARG A 35 9.68 -5.60 -3.19
N VAL A 36 10.04 -4.78 -2.19
CA VAL A 36 9.16 -3.72 -1.67
C VAL A 36 9.21 -2.49 -2.57
N VAL A 37 8.04 -2.01 -2.94
CA VAL A 37 7.85 -0.74 -3.66
C VAL A 37 6.94 0.17 -2.89
N LEU A 38 7.02 1.46 -3.17
CA LEU A 38 6.19 2.50 -2.56
C LEU A 38 5.47 3.32 -3.63
N THR A 39 4.48 4.06 -3.20
CA THR A 39 3.77 5.03 -4.01
C THR A 39 3.49 6.28 -3.18
N GLY A 40 3.32 7.41 -3.85
CA GLY A 40 3.16 8.72 -3.19
C GLY A 40 2.13 8.77 -2.07
N PRO A 41 0.89 8.32 -2.28
CA PRO A 41 -0.12 8.34 -1.23
C PRO A 41 0.26 7.55 0.02
N ILE A 42 0.89 6.40 -0.13
CA ILE A 42 1.34 5.59 1.01
C ILE A 42 2.47 6.29 1.74
N LEU A 43 3.45 6.80 1.01
CA LEU A 43 4.54 7.59 1.60
C LEU A 43 4.01 8.77 2.40
N GLN A 44 3.06 9.50 1.83
CA GLN A 44 2.41 10.62 2.49
C GLN A 44 1.71 10.20 3.79
N GLU A 45 0.96 9.12 3.77
CA GLU A 45 0.25 8.62 4.95
C GLU A 45 1.22 8.16 6.05
N ILE A 46 2.30 7.49 5.68
CA ILE A 46 3.32 7.04 6.65
C ILE A 46 3.94 8.24 7.38
N LEU A 47 4.29 9.27 6.62
CA LEU A 47 4.97 10.44 7.17
C LEU A 47 4.03 11.40 7.90
N SER A 48 2.74 11.39 7.55
CA SER A 48 1.76 12.25 8.19
C SER A 48 1.61 11.88 9.67
N GLY A 49 1.62 12.88 10.53
CA GLY A 49 1.50 12.67 11.97
C GLY A 49 2.81 12.42 12.69
N ILE A 50 3.94 12.34 12.00
CA ILE A 50 5.26 12.27 12.65
C ILE A 50 5.68 13.69 13.00
N LYS A 51 5.57 14.03 14.30
CA LYS A 51 5.75 15.40 14.78
C LYS A 51 7.21 15.78 14.98
N ASN A 52 8.05 14.84 15.39
CA ASN A 52 9.46 15.10 15.60
C ASN A 52 10.15 15.27 14.25
N LYS A 53 10.74 16.43 14.05
CA LYS A 53 11.34 16.83 12.78
C LYS A 53 12.49 15.91 12.36
N LYS A 54 13.30 15.50 13.32
CA LYS A 54 14.44 14.60 13.07
C LYS A 54 13.95 13.20 12.65
N ASP A 55 12.97 12.68 13.38
CA ASP A 55 12.39 11.37 13.07
C ASP A 55 11.73 11.38 11.69
N PHE A 56 11.04 12.47 11.35
CA PHE A 56 10.42 12.65 10.03
C PHE A 56 11.48 12.57 8.93
N GLN A 57 12.58 13.32 9.08
CA GLN A 57 13.65 13.35 8.07
C GLN A 57 14.34 12.01 7.91
N VAL A 58 14.64 11.33 9.00
CA VAL A 58 15.29 10.01 8.97
C VAL A 58 14.39 9.00 8.27
N LEU A 59 13.10 8.98 8.61
CA LEU A 59 12.16 8.05 8.00
C LEU A 59 11.95 8.37 6.51
N ALA A 60 11.82 9.64 6.16
CA ALA A 60 11.67 10.05 4.76
C ALA A 60 12.86 9.61 3.91
N GLU A 61 14.09 9.75 4.42
CA GLU A 61 15.29 9.29 3.73
C GLU A 61 15.29 7.77 3.54
N ARG A 62 14.94 7.02 4.59
CA ARG A 62 14.87 5.56 4.51
C ARG A 62 13.82 5.08 3.52
N LEU A 63 12.66 5.70 3.53
CA LEU A 63 11.59 5.34 2.59
C LEU A 63 11.93 5.73 1.15
N SER A 64 12.72 6.77 0.95
CA SER A 64 13.18 7.19 -0.38
C SER A 64 14.09 6.18 -1.07
N ALA A 65 14.65 5.22 -0.32
CA ALA A 65 15.48 4.16 -0.88
C ALA A 65 14.68 3.10 -1.65
N PHE A 66 13.38 3.01 -1.42
CA PHE A 66 12.52 2.08 -2.15
C PHE A 66 12.11 2.65 -3.51
N ASP A 67 11.95 1.75 -4.48
CA ASP A 67 11.45 2.16 -5.80
C ASP A 67 10.02 2.69 -5.67
N GLU A 68 9.76 3.79 -6.38
CA GLU A 68 8.45 4.41 -6.41
C GLU A 68 7.67 3.97 -7.65
N LEU A 69 6.42 3.59 -7.46
CA LEU A 69 5.48 3.36 -8.54
C LEU A 69 4.80 4.68 -8.88
N VAL A 70 5.12 5.25 -10.04
CA VAL A 70 4.63 6.55 -10.46
C VAL A 70 3.15 6.46 -10.84
N ILE A 71 2.35 7.41 -10.36
CA ILE A 71 0.92 7.51 -10.66
C ILE A 71 0.72 8.34 -11.91
N THR A 72 0.17 7.73 -12.94
CA THR A 72 -0.14 8.38 -14.21
C THR A 72 -1.62 8.75 -14.30
N LYS A 73 -1.95 9.58 -15.30
CA LYS A 73 -3.36 9.88 -15.61
C LYS A 73 -4.16 8.60 -15.89
N GLU A 74 -3.55 7.67 -16.62
CA GLU A 74 -4.17 6.37 -16.96
C GLU A 74 -4.53 5.58 -15.70
N ILE A 75 -3.65 5.56 -14.71
CA ILE A 75 -3.92 4.90 -13.43
C ILE A 75 -5.08 5.58 -12.71
N CYS A 76 -5.15 6.90 -12.72
CA CYS A 76 -6.25 7.64 -12.08
C CYS A 76 -7.59 7.33 -12.74
N ILE A 77 -7.63 7.23 -14.06
CA ILE A 77 -8.84 6.85 -14.81
C ILE A 77 -9.26 5.43 -14.42
N LYS A 78 -8.32 4.50 -14.36
CA LYS A 78 -8.59 3.13 -13.95
C LYS A 78 -9.12 3.06 -12.52
N ALA A 79 -8.59 3.88 -11.61
CA ALA A 79 -9.08 3.97 -10.23
C ALA A 79 -10.54 4.40 -10.18
N ALA A 80 -10.94 5.35 -11.01
CA ALA A 80 -12.32 5.79 -11.12
C ALA A 80 -13.24 4.67 -11.63
N GLU A 81 -12.79 3.91 -12.63
CA GLU A 81 -13.52 2.74 -13.12
C GLU A 81 -13.71 1.70 -12.02
N TYR A 82 -12.67 1.42 -11.25
CA TYR A 82 -12.73 0.44 -10.15
C TYR A 82 -13.68 0.87 -9.04
N PHE A 83 -13.65 2.15 -8.69
CA PHE A 83 -14.61 2.72 -7.75
C PHE A 83 -16.04 2.44 -8.21
N ASN A 84 -16.35 2.72 -9.49
CA ASN A 84 -17.69 2.56 -10.05
C ASN A 84 -18.10 1.07 -10.11
N ILE A 85 -17.20 0.18 -10.50
CA ILE A 85 -17.48 -1.26 -10.54
C ILE A 85 -17.88 -1.76 -9.15
N CYS A 86 -17.08 -1.45 -8.14
CA CYS A 86 -17.36 -1.90 -6.77
C CYS A 86 -18.65 -1.28 -6.22
N LYS A 87 -18.89 -0.01 -6.48
CA LYS A 87 -20.12 0.67 -6.04
C LYS A 87 -21.37 0.01 -6.62
N MET A 88 -21.32 -0.36 -7.89
CA MET A 88 -22.43 -1.08 -8.54
C MET A 88 -22.67 -2.46 -7.93
N CYS A 89 -21.66 -3.07 -7.35
CA CYS A 89 -21.74 -4.35 -6.66
C CYS A 89 -22.06 -4.21 -5.17
N GLY A 90 -22.36 -3.00 -4.70
CA GLY A 90 -22.66 -2.74 -3.29
C GLY A 90 -21.44 -2.69 -2.38
N VAL A 91 -20.22 -2.58 -2.95
CA VAL A 91 -18.99 -2.51 -2.20
C VAL A 91 -18.46 -1.08 -2.21
N ASN A 92 -18.34 -0.48 -1.03
CA ASN A 92 -17.86 0.87 -0.86
C ASN A 92 -16.39 0.89 -0.43
N GLY A 93 -15.68 1.94 -0.86
CA GLY A 93 -14.30 2.18 -0.45
C GLY A 93 -13.94 3.64 -0.72
N GLY A 94 -12.79 4.07 -0.21
CA GLY A 94 -12.28 5.40 -0.44
C GLY A 94 -11.57 5.54 -1.78
N HIS A 95 -11.39 6.78 -2.24
CA HIS A 95 -10.67 7.05 -3.48
C HIS A 95 -9.24 6.52 -3.45
N VAL A 96 -8.56 6.61 -2.31
CA VAL A 96 -7.19 6.11 -2.15
C VAL A 96 -7.15 4.59 -2.25
N ASP A 97 -8.16 3.88 -1.72
CA ASP A 97 -8.23 2.42 -1.81
C ASP A 97 -8.27 1.97 -3.27
N PHE A 98 -9.09 2.59 -4.09
CA PHE A 98 -9.21 2.23 -5.51
C PHE A 98 -8.00 2.72 -6.31
N LEU A 99 -7.38 3.82 -5.89
CA LEU A 99 -6.11 4.24 -6.47
C LEU A 99 -5.02 3.17 -6.23
N ILE A 100 -4.94 2.64 -5.04
CA ILE A 100 -4.01 1.54 -4.72
C ILE A 100 -4.32 0.32 -5.59
N CYS A 101 -5.59 -0.05 -5.71
CA CYS A 101 -6.00 -1.16 -6.58
C CYS A 101 -5.56 -0.94 -8.03
N ALA A 102 -5.73 0.26 -8.54
CA ALA A 102 -5.33 0.60 -9.92
C ALA A 102 -3.81 0.55 -10.09
N ILE A 103 -3.05 1.02 -9.11
CA ILE A 103 -1.59 0.99 -9.14
C ILE A 103 -1.07 -0.44 -9.20
N ILE A 104 -1.51 -1.31 -8.29
CA ILE A 104 -1.02 -2.69 -8.26
C ILE A 104 -1.44 -3.47 -9.49
N SER A 105 -2.63 -3.22 -10.02
CA SER A 105 -3.09 -3.82 -11.27
C SER A 105 -2.24 -3.38 -12.45
N HIS A 106 -1.96 -2.07 -12.55
CA HIS A 106 -1.17 -1.50 -13.65
C HIS A 106 0.25 -2.05 -13.67
N TYR A 107 0.92 -2.11 -12.53
CA TYR A 107 2.31 -2.54 -12.42
C TYR A 107 2.45 -4.05 -12.18
N ASN A 108 1.35 -4.78 -12.12
CA ASN A 108 1.35 -6.22 -11.86
C ASN A 108 2.09 -6.58 -10.56
N CYS A 109 1.79 -5.83 -9.51
CA CYS A 109 2.33 -6.05 -8.16
C CYS A 109 1.30 -6.74 -7.28
N ALA A 110 1.76 -7.36 -6.20
CA ALA A 110 0.89 -7.79 -5.12
C ALA A 110 0.78 -6.70 -4.05
N LEU A 111 -0.30 -6.69 -3.32
CA LEU A 111 -0.50 -5.79 -2.17
C LEU A 111 -0.36 -6.59 -0.86
N LEU A 112 0.48 -6.10 0.02
CA LEU A 112 0.53 -6.58 1.41
C LEU A 112 -0.27 -5.62 2.26
N THR A 113 -1.39 -6.10 2.82
CA THR A 113 -2.29 -5.30 3.65
C THR A 113 -2.90 -6.15 4.76
N VAL A 114 -3.29 -5.50 5.84
CA VAL A 114 -4.09 -6.12 6.91
C VAL A 114 -5.53 -5.59 6.92
N ASP A 115 -5.86 -4.72 5.96
CA ASP A 115 -7.22 -4.19 5.78
C ASP A 115 -8.06 -5.21 5.00
N SER A 116 -9.07 -5.76 5.66
CA SER A 116 -9.96 -6.78 5.09
C SER A 116 -10.80 -6.27 3.91
N ASP A 117 -10.95 -4.96 3.75
CA ASP A 117 -11.72 -4.39 2.65
C ASP A 117 -11.17 -4.78 1.28
N PHE A 118 -9.85 -4.96 1.18
CA PHE A 118 -9.22 -5.37 -0.08
C PHE A 118 -9.61 -6.78 -0.53
N LYS A 119 -9.98 -7.66 0.39
CA LYS A 119 -10.52 -8.97 0.04
C LYS A 119 -11.88 -8.84 -0.64
N LEU A 120 -12.69 -7.85 -0.25
CA LEU A 120 -13.95 -7.55 -0.90
C LEU A 120 -13.70 -6.98 -2.30
N PHE A 121 -12.76 -6.05 -2.43
CA PHE A 121 -12.40 -5.48 -3.74
C PHE A 121 -11.89 -6.55 -4.69
N GLN A 122 -11.11 -7.50 -4.19
CA GLN A 122 -10.54 -8.59 -5.00
C GLN A 122 -11.59 -9.45 -5.67
N LYS A 123 -12.79 -9.53 -5.10
CA LYS A 123 -13.90 -10.28 -5.70
C LYS A 123 -14.38 -9.66 -7.02
N HIS A 124 -14.11 -8.39 -7.23
CA HIS A 124 -14.63 -7.63 -8.38
C HIS A 124 -13.52 -7.01 -9.24
N LEU A 125 -12.30 -6.95 -8.74
CA LEU A 125 -11.17 -6.28 -9.41
C LEU A 125 -10.00 -7.24 -9.62
N PRO A 126 -9.22 -7.06 -10.70
CA PRO A 126 -8.07 -7.94 -11.01
C PRO A 126 -6.85 -7.55 -10.18
N ILE A 127 -6.93 -7.68 -8.86
CA ILE A 127 -5.84 -7.36 -7.95
C ILE A 127 -5.31 -8.63 -7.27
N LYS A 128 -4.05 -8.60 -6.89
CA LYS A 128 -3.38 -9.69 -6.19
C LYS A 128 -3.02 -9.25 -4.78
N LEU A 129 -3.41 -10.05 -3.80
CA LEU A 129 -3.07 -9.81 -2.40
C LEU A 129 -2.01 -10.82 -1.99
N LEU A 130 -0.98 -10.35 -1.27
CA LEU A 130 0.00 -11.25 -0.68
C LEU A 130 -0.63 -11.88 0.57
N GLY A 131 -0.61 -13.20 0.65
CA GLY A 131 -1.14 -13.92 1.80
C GLY A 131 -0.31 -13.66 3.06
N VAL A 132 -1.00 -13.41 4.15
CA VAL A 132 -0.39 -13.19 5.47
C VAL A 132 -0.83 -14.26 6.45
#